data_6cdca195ef5bf13a8e6901fd87e7049c
#
_entry.id   6cdca195ef5bf13a8e6901fd87e7049c
#
_cell.length_a   1.000
_cell.length_b   1.000
_cell.length_c   1.000
_cell.angle_alpha   90.00
_cell.angle_beta   90.00
_cell.angle_gamma   90.00
#
_symmetry.space_group_name_H-M   'P 1'
#
loop_
_entity.id
_entity.type
_entity.pdbx_description
1 polymer ?
#
loop_
_entity_poly.entity_id
_entity_poly.type
_entity_poly.pdbx_seq_one_letter_code
_entity_poly.pdbx_strand_id
1 'polypeptide(L)'
;MRNAQHDTTEWSQSIRLTVSDTKAQCVLTASPSWLSPGASVALSCEVEPPSAGWRFYWYQTVPDGSHSSYRYELLPGSEHGTEQGSYMLDGHTHTAGYVCRAARGEPVYYTDYSKAAFVWSGDVDPSASLTVSPDTVQHFTRDSVSLSCEGNSTEWRVRRFPEGGFLSSCSHWTTSGSRCGIYTSQSGSAVFWCESGSGHFSNSVNITVHDAGLILMSPVRPVTEGLSVSLSCKLKTGQKASSVFFYHNEQLIQNDSRVELNISAVSKSHEGFYKCWYQGTESPQSWMAVNGEAEMREAVFLCYFIFYSVVGISHKEADERVVFCVIGCEH
;
A
#
# COMPACT_ATOMS: atom_id res chain seq x y z
N MET A 1 -68.76 43.48 23.08
CA MET A 1 -68.41 42.22 22.46
C MET A 1 -67.21 42.49 21.61
N ARG A 2 -66.02 41.99 21.99
CA ARG A 2 -64.80 42.10 21.18
C ARG A 2 -64.70 40.87 20.29
N ASN A 3 -64.74 41.09 18.98
CA ASN A 3 -64.42 40.02 18.00
C ASN A 3 -62.96 39.64 18.14
N ALA A 4 -62.69 38.42 18.50
CA ALA A 4 -61.35 37.86 18.39
C ALA A 4 -61.12 37.64 16.91
N GLN A 5 -60.25 38.45 16.30
CA GLN A 5 -59.66 38.19 14.99
C GLN A 5 -58.73 37.02 15.18
N HIS A 6 -59.06 35.89 14.58
CA HIS A 6 -58.15 34.79 14.46
C HIS A 6 -57.16 35.15 13.35
N ASP A 7 -55.94 35.60 13.70
CA ASP A 7 -54.85 35.70 12.81
C ASP A 7 -54.43 34.28 12.40
N THR A 8 -54.72 33.87 11.20
CA THR A 8 -54.26 32.62 10.63
C THR A 8 -53.03 32.93 9.78
N THR A 9 -51.94 32.18 10.00
CA THR A 9 -50.78 32.21 9.14
C THR A 9 -51.04 31.41 7.86
N GLU A 10 -50.33 31.73 6.80
CA GLU A 10 -50.34 30.92 5.58
C GLU A 10 -49.78 29.52 5.85
N TRP A 11 -50.24 28.55 5.10
CA TRP A 11 -49.72 27.20 5.16
C TRP A 11 -48.28 27.19 4.72
N SER A 12 -47.41 26.44 5.43
CA SER A 12 -46.06 26.15 4.99
C SER A 12 -46.07 25.32 3.69
N GLN A 13 -44.99 25.39 2.93
CA GLN A 13 -44.83 24.49 1.79
C GLN A 13 -44.78 23.04 2.27
N SER A 14 -45.36 22.13 1.50
CA SER A 14 -45.31 20.70 1.82
C SER A 14 -43.93 20.17 1.64
N ILE A 15 -43.42 19.41 2.61
CA ILE A 15 -42.18 18.67 2.54
C ILE A 15 -42.50 17.21 2.35
N ARG A 16 -41.87 16.59 1.36
CA ARG A 16 -41.95 15.16 1.13
C ARG A 16 -40.94 14.43 2.03
N LEU A 17 -41.45 13.66 2.97
CA LEU A 17 -40.62 12.76 3.79
C LEU A 17 -40.58 11.40 3.14
N THR A 18 -39.37 10.89 2.92
CA THR A 18 -39.14 9.52 2.44
C THR A 18 -38.50 8.73 3.58
N VAL A 19 -39.17 7.67 4.01
CA VAL A 19 -38.61 6.71 4.96
C VAL A 19 -37.91 5.63 4.12
N SER A 20 -36.64 5.39 4.42
CA SER A 20 -35.86 4.31 3.80
C SER A 20 -35.51 3.29 4.87
N ASP A 21 -35.73 2.02 4.59
CA ASP A 21 -35.30 0.91 5.45
C ASP A 21 -33.77 0.66 5.33
N THR A 22 -33.13 1.33 4.38
CA THR A 22 -31.68 1.18 4.14
C THR A 22 -30.92 2.10 5.09
N LYS A 23 -30.13 1.52 5.98
CA LYS A 23 -29.19 2.24 6.85
C LYS A 23 -28.12 2.92 5.99
N ALA A 24 -27.86 4.20 6.24
CA ALA A 24 -26.77 4.91 5.56
C ALA A 24 -25.41 4.26 5.87
N GLN A 25 -24.62 4.05 4.85
CA GLN A 25 -23.27 3.46 4.95
C GLN A 25 -22.23 4.44 4.42
N CYS A 26 -21.02 4.38 4.99
CA CYS A 26 -19.88 5.13 4.46
C CYS A 26 -19.03 4.24 3.56
N VAL A 27 -18.63 4.81 2.42
CA VAL A 27 -17.66 4.22 1.49
C VAL A 27 -16.42 5.09 1.52
N LEU A 28 -15.28 4.51 1.89
CA LEU A 28 -13.99 5.19 1.94
C LEU A 28 -13.12 4.77 0.78
N THR A 29 -12.53 5.75 0.11
CA THR A 29 -11.50 5.55 -0.90
C THR A 29 -10.23 6.34 -0.55
N ALA A 30 -9.08 5.86 -0.97
CA ALA A 30 -7.78 6.52 -0.79
C ALA A 30 -7.10 6.66 -2.16
N SER A 31 -6.59 7.85 -2.47
CA SER A 31 -5.91 8.10 -3.73
C SER A 31 -4.70 9.02 -3.55
N PRO A 32 -3.52 8.60 -4.02
CA PRO A 32 -3.20 7.25 -4.47
C PRO A 32 -3.13 6.26 -3.30
N SER A 33 -3.30 4.96 -3.55
CA SER A 33 -3.18 3.91 -2.54
C SER A 33 -1.75 3.41 -2.34
N TRP A 34 -0.88 3.63 -3.33
CA TRP A 34 0.56 3.35 -3.29
C TRP A 34 1.34 4.65 -3.32
N LEU A 35 2.31 4.79 -2.43
CA LEU A 35 3.04 6.04 -2.24
C LEU A 35 4.54 5.88 -2.38
N SER A 36 5.15 6.92 -2.93
CA SER A 36 6.54 7.24 -2.66
C SER A 36 6.64 7.97 -1.31
N PRO A 37 7.77 7.87 -0.61
CA PRO A 37 8.00 8.58 0.65
C PRO A 37 7.67 10.06 0.59
N GLY A 38 7.04 10.58 1.62
CA GLY A 38 6.68 11.99 1.73
C GLY A 38 5.54 12.46 0.82
N ALA A 39 4.92 11.58 0.03
CA ALA A 39 3.78 11.93 -0.79
C ALA A 39 2.50 12.14 0.05
N SER A 40 1.56 12.93 -0.47
CA SER A 40 0.27 13.17 0.16
C SER A 40 -0.80 12.21 -0.39
N VAL A 41 -1.76 11.86 0.46
CA VAL A 41 -2.91 11.01 0.12
C VAL A 41 -4.20 11.76 0.36
N ALA A 42 -5.11 11.71 -0.61
CA ALA A 42 -6.48 12.14 -0.42
C ALA A 42 -7.36 10.95 0.01
N LEU A 43 -7.97 11.06 1.18
CA LEU A 43 -9.04 10.18 1.61
C LEU A 43 -10.38 10.81 1.18
N SER A 44 -11.27 10.03 0.58
CA SER A 44 -12.64 10.45 0.23
C SER A 44 -13.65 9.52 0.88
N CYS A 45 -14.61 10.09 1.62
CA CYS A 45 -15.67 9.37 2.30
C CYS A 45 -17.02 9.82 1.75
N GLU A 46 -17.79 8.90 1.20
CA GLU A 46 -19.11 9.14 0.66
C GLU A 46 -20.15 8.37 1.46
N VAL A 47 -21.37 8.94 1.55
CA VAL A 47 -22.51 8.28 2.21
C VAL A 47 -23.46 7.72 1.17
N GLU A 48 -23.77 6.45 1.29
CA GLU A 48 -24.73 5.73 0.44
C GLU A 48 -26.00 5.36 1.25
N PRO A 49 -27.21 5.67 0.74
CA PRO A 49 -27.48 6.50 -0.44
C PRO A 49 -27.10 7.97 -0.21
N PRO A 50 -26.74 8.71 -1.29
CA PRO A 50 -26.29 10.09 -1.18
C PRO A 50 -27.33 10.98 -0.53
N SER A 51 -26.94 11.76 0.48
CA SER A 51 -27.79 12.74 1.15
C SER A 51 -26.96 13.83 1.83
N ALA A 52 -27.56 15.00 2.05
CA ALA A 52 -26.86 16.14 2.63
C ALA A 52 -26.88 16.16 4.16
N GLY A 53 -26.10 17.07 4.74
CA GLY A 53 -26.11 17.36 6.18
C GLY A 53 -25.23 16.44 7.03
N TRP A 54 -24.34 15.70 6.41
CA TRP A 54 -23.38 14.85 7.11
C TRP A 54 -22.13 15.63 7.53
N ARG A 55 -21.58 15.24 8.69
CA ARG A 55 -20.22 15.55 9.12
C ARG A 55 -19.41 14.28 9.14
N PHE A 56 -18.16 14.30 8.63
CA PHE A 56 -17.31 13.15 8.44
C PHE A 56 -16.23 13.11 9.51
N TYR A 57 -16.03 11.94 10.09
CA TYR A 57 -15.02 11.65 11.11
C TYR A 57 -14.04 10.63 10.56
N TRP A 58 -12.77 10.92 10.70
CA TRP A 58 -11.66 10.21 10.09
C TRP A 58 -10.82 9.50 11.15
N TYR A 59 -10.50 8.26 10.91
CA TYR A 59 -9.77 7.44 11.88
C TYR A 59 -8.68 6.66 11.18
N GLN A 60 -7.53 6.50 11.90
CA GLN A 60 -6.51 5.54 11.57
C GLN A 60 -6.84 4.21 12.25
N THR A 61 -6.60 3.10 11.55
CA THR A 61 -6.69 1.76 12.13
C THR A 61 -5.37 1.42 12.82
N VAL A 62 -5.43 1.03 14.08
CA VAL A 62 -4.26 0.58 14.84
C VAL A 62 -4.52 -0.86 15.27
N PRO A 63 -3.57 -1.80 15.05
CA PRO A 63 -3.75 -3.18 15.49
C PRO A 63 -4.04 -3.25 16.99
N ASP A 64 -5.06 -4.02 17.35
CA ASP A 64 -5.42 -4.24 18.74
C ASP A 64 -4.93 -5.61 19.17
N GLY A 65 -3.71 -5.76 19.65
CA GLY A 65 -3.04 -6.96 20.19
C GLY A 65 -3.71 -8.34 20.07
N SER A 66 -5.00 -8.39 19.81
CA SER A 66 -5.79 -9.57 19.45
C SER A 66 -5.81 -9.75 17.93
N HIS A 67 -5.70 -10.95 17.46
CA HIS A 67 -5.26 -11.41 16.15
C HIS A 67 -6.06 -10.98 14.92
N SER A 68 -7.14 -10.23 15.05
CA SER A 68 -8.05 -9.89 13.95
C SER A 68 -8.80 -8.57 14.12
N SER A 69 -8.57 -7.79 15.16
CA SER A 69 -9.26 -6.54 15.39
C SER A 69 -8.33 -5.34 15.29
N TYR A 70 -8.92 -4.21 14.90
CA TYR A 70 -8.29 -2.91 14.95
C TYR A 70 -9.08 -2.00 15.89
N ARG A 71 -8.38 -1.20 16.67
CA ARG A 71 -8.96 -0.01 17.28
C ARG A 71 -8.84 1.15 16.31
N TYR A 72 -9.73 2.12 16.45
CA TYR A 72 -9.77 3.28 15.59
C TYR A 72 -9.34 4.50 16.39
N GLU A 73 -8.27 5.16 15.94
CA GLU A 73 -7.76 6.39 16.53
C GLU A 73 -8.16 7.57 15.65
N LEU A 74 -8.79 8.58 16.27
CA LEU A 74 -9.28 9.75 15.56
C LEU A 74 -8.12 10.55 14.98
N LEU A 75 -8.21 10.92 13.70
CA LEU A 75 -7.21 11.75 13.04
C LEU A 75 -7.32 13.21 13.50
N PRO A 76 -6.19 13.95 13.55
CA PRO A 76 -6.16 15.36 13.94
C PRO A 76 -7.12 16.22 13.10
N GLY A 77 -7.77 17.18 13.73
CA GLY A 77 -8.76 18.06 13.07
C GLY A 77 -10.11 17.43 12.77
N SER A 78 -10.32 16.17 13.21
CA SER A 78 -11.56 15.43 12.99
C SER A 78 -12.48 15.39 14.23
N GLU A 79 -12.12 16.11 15.30
CA GLU A 79 -12.80 16.06 16.61
C GLU A 79 -14.29 16.48 16.54
N HIS A 80 -14.57 17.45 15.68
CA HIS A 80 -15.93 17.97 15.47
C HIS A 80 -16.55 17.53 14.15
N GLY A 81 -15.88 16.63 13.42
CA GLY A 81 -16.24 16.21 12.07
C GLY A 81 -16.00 17.30 11.02
N THR A 82 -15.59 16.90 9.83
CA THR A 82 -15.42 17.78 8.67
C THR A 82 -16.71 17.90 7.89
N GLU A 83 -16.99 19.08 7.31
CA GLU A 83 -18.16 19.29 6.44
C GLU A 83 -17.96 18.64 5.07
N GLN A 84 -16.71 18.56 4.63
CA GLN A 84 -16.33 17.92 3.38
C GLN A 84 -16.00 16.46 3.62
N GLY A 85 -16.44 15.59 2.72
CA GLY A 85 -16.11 14.17 2.69
C GLY A 85 -14.70 13.90 2.17
N SER A 86 -13.75 14.79 2.44
CA SER A 86 -12.34 14.65 2.04
C SER A 86 -11.41 15.01 3.18
N TYR A 87 -10.29 14.28 3.28
CA TYR A 87 -9.24 14.50 4.26
C TYR A 87 -7.88 14.27 3.60
N MET A 88 -6.93 15.18 3.80
CA MET A 88 -5.58 15.05 3.26
C MET A 88 -4.62 14.53 4.33
N LEU A 89 -3.87 13.50 3.97
CA LEU A 89 -2.76 12.98 4.74
C LEU A 89 -1.47 13.49 4.11
N ASP A 90 -0.77 14.39 4.79
CA ASP A 90 0.48 14.97 4.31
C ASP A 90 1.68 14.24 4.87
N GLY A 91 2.73 14.08 4.05
CA GLY A 91 4.00 13.49 4.46
C GLY A 91 3.89 12.04 4.91
N HIS A 92 2.93 11.29 4.37
CA HIS A 92 2.71 9.90 4.74
C HIS A 92 3.89 9.03 4.29
N THR A 93 4.50 8.32 5.23
CA THR A 93 5.70 7.50 4.97
C THR A 93 5.51 6.01 5.22
N HIS A 94 4.43 5.62 5.93
CA HIS A 94 4.24 4.25 6.38
C HIS A 94 2.91 3.67 5.92
N THR A 95 2.88 2.34 5.73
CA THR A 95 1.62 1.61 5.52
C THR A 95 0.68 1.82 6.70
N ALA A 96 -0.56 2.23 6.42
CA ALA A 96 -1.60 2.36 7.42
C ALA A 96 -2.99 2.13 6.82
N GLY A 97 -3.93 1.70 7.63
CA GLY A 97 -5.34 1.60 7.27
C GLY A 97 -6.13 2.78 7.83
N TYR A 98 -7.20 3.14 7.15
CA TYR A 98 -8.08 4.23 7.51
C TYR A 98 -9.54 3.79 7.41
N VAL A 99 -10.39 4.38 8.26
CA VAL A 99 -11.84 4.25 8.18
C VAL A 99 -12.48 5.61 8.38
N CYS A 100 -13.66 5.80 7.83
CA CYS A 100 -14.49 6.96 8.11
C CYS A 100 -15.86 6.54 8.66
N ARG A 101 -16.53 7.46 9.32
CA ARG A 101 -17.97 7.40 9.58
C ARG A 101 -18.54 8.79 9.47
N ALA A 102 -19.84 8.88 9.23
CA ALA A 102 -20.55 10.14 9.14
C ALA A 102 -21.58 10.28 10.27
N ALA A 103 -21.84 11.52 10.67
CA ALA A 103 -22.88 11.83 11.65
C ALA A 103 -23.74 13.02 11.22
N ARG A 104 -25.01 13.04 11.64
CA ARG A 104 -25.94 14.16 11.44
C ARG A 104 -27.08 14.17 12.45
N GLY A 105 -27.80 15.29 12.53
CA GLY A 105 -29.07 15.44 13.26
C GLY A 105 -28.92 15.72 14.75
N GLU A 106 -30.08 16.01 15.37
CA GLU A 106 -30.23 16.13 16.83
C GLU A 106 -31.47 15.30 17.24
N PRO A 107 -31.28 14.22 18.02
CA PRO A 107 -30.03 13.72 18.56
C PRO A 107 -29.06 13.20 17.45
N VAL A 108 -27.76 13.22 17.72
CA VAL A 108 -26.75 12.86 16.74
C VAL A 108 -26.88 11.39 16.36
N TYR A 109 -27.02 11.14 15.07
CA TYR A 109 -27.01 9.80 14.47
C TYR A 109 -25.69 9.56 13.77
N TYR A 110 -25.05 8.42 14.06
CA TYR A 110 -23.81 7.97 13.41
C TYR A 110 -24.09 6.80 12.48
N THR A 111 -23.42 6.80 11.32
CA THR A 111 -23.29 5.59 10.50
C THR A 111 -22.42 4.56 11.19
N ASP A 112 -22.40 3.34 10.66
CA ASP A 112 -21.31 2.42 10.95
C ASP A 112 -20.02 2.96 10.33
N TYR A 113 -18.86 2.40 10.77
CA TYR A 113 -17.58 2.68 10.11
C TYR A 113 -17.58 2.10 8.70
N SER A 114 -16.90 2.79 7.80
CA SER A 114 -16.61 2.25 6.46
C SER A 114 -15.77 0.98 6.54
N LYS A 115 -15.69 0.25 5.43
CA LYS A 115 -14.57 -0.70 5.25
C LYS A 115 -13.26 0.06 5.32
N ALA A 116 -12.21 -0.61 5.81
CA ALA A 116 -10.89 0.00 5.85
C ALA A 116 -10.31 0.16 4.44
N ALA A 117 -9.78 1.34 4.15
CA ALA A 117 -8.93 1.59 3.00
C ALA A 117 -7.48 1.63 3.49
N PHE A 118 -6.57 0.91 2.81
CA PHE A 118 -5.16 0.91 3.13
C PHE A 118 -4.38 1.78 2.17
N VAL A 119 -3.40 2.49 2.74
CA VAL A 119 -2.38 3.23 2.01
C VAL A 119 -1.07 2.51 2.25
N TRP A 120 -0.45 2.03 1.19
CA TRP A 120 0.78 1.25 1.25
C TRP A 120 1.97 2.11 0.85
N SER A 121 3.03 2.02 1.64
CA SER A 121 4.32 2.63 1.33
C SER A 121 5.30 1.58 0.81
N GLY A 122 6.12 1.98 -0.16
CA GLY A 122 7.24 1.19 -0.63
C GLY A 122 8.47 1.26 0.28
N ASP A 123 8.42 2.06 1.35
CA ASP A 123 9.54 2.25 2.27
C ASP A 123 9.88 0.97 3.02
N VAL A 124 11.17 0.78 3.17
CA VAL A 124 11.71 -0.29 4.01
C VAL A 124 11.78 0.25 5.44
N ASP A 125 10.83 -0.14 6.30
CA ASP A 125 10.98 0.05 7.73
C ASP A 125 12.14 -0.85 8.20
N PRO A 126 13.23 -0.29 8.75
CA PRO A 126 14.36 -1.08 9.23
C PRO A 126 13.99 -2.03 10.38
N SER A 127 12.83 -1.85 11.01
CA SER A 127 12.34 -2.72 12.08
C SER A 127 11.75 -4.04 11.59
N ALA A 128 11.31 -4.11 10.34
CA ALA A 128 10.75 -5.32 9.72
C ALA A 128 10.77 -5.26 8.19
N SER A 129 10.98 -6.38 7.57
CA SER A 129 10.86 -6.52 6.13
C SER A 129 10.07 -7.74 5.73
N LEU A 130 9.20 -7.58 4.72
CA LEU A 130 8.55 -8.69 4.06
C LEU A 130 9.38 -9.12 2.85
N THR A 131 9.77 -10.37 2.80
CA THR A 131 10.46 -10.99 1.65
C THR A 131 9.54 -11.95 0.92
N VAL A 132 9.71 -12.07 -0.40
CA VAL A 132 8.90 -12.90 -1.28
C VAL A 132 9.81 -13.85 -2.06
N SER A 133 9.45 -15.11 -2.15
CA SER A 133 10.18 -16.10 -2.96
C SER A 133 9.19 -16.92 -3.80
N PRO A 134 9.35 -16.94 -5.13
CA PRO A 134 10.30 -16.15 -5.93
C PRO A 134 10.00 -14.66 -5.90
N ASP A 135 11.07 -13.82 -5.98
CA ASP A 135 10.98 -12.36 -5.96
C ASP A 135 10.44 -11.83 -7.29
N THR A 136 9.13 -11.86 -7.42
CA THR A 136 8.40 -11.31 -8.58
C THR A 136 6.97 -10.95 -8.21
N VAL A 137 6.47 -9.88 -8.84
CA VAL A 137 5.08 -9.40 -8.64
C VAL A 137 4.06 -10.37 -9.21
N GLN A 138 4.33 -10.92 -10.41
CA GLN A 138 3.39 -11.78 -11.12
C GLN A 138 3.70 -13.26 -10.92
N HIS A 139 2.65 -14.04 -10.71
CA HIS A 139 2.68 -15.50 -10.59
C HIS A 139 1.60 -16.14 -11.44
N PHE A 140 1.80 -17.38 -11.83
CA PHE A 140 0.73 -18.18 -12.45
C PHE A 140 -0.18 -18.79 -11.38
N THR A 141 -1.40 -19.11 -11.79
CA THR A 141 -2.25 -20.03 -11.01
C THR A 141 -1.53 -21.36 -10.80
N ARG A 142 -1.57 -21.86 -9.56
CA ARG A 142 -0.89 -23.06 -9.06
C ARG A 142 0.61 -22.91 -8.78
N ASP A 143 1.19 -21.70 -8.91
CA ASP A 143 2.50 -21.44 -8.37
C ASP A 143 2.49 -21.51 -6.84
N SER A 144 3.63 -21.83 -6.25
CA SER A 144 3.86 -21.74 -4.81
C SER A 144 4.68 -20.49 -4.53
N VAL A 145 4.16 -19.61 -3.67
CA VAL A 145 4.82 -18.36 -3.27
C VAL A 145 5.04 -18.41 -1.77
N SER A 146 6.26 -18.13 -1.34
CA SER A 146 6.62 -18.04 0.07
C SER A 146 6.84 -16.59 0.48
N LEU A 147 6.19 -16.18 1.55
CA LEU A 147 6.34 -14.88 2.19
C LEU A 147 6.99 -15.07 3.56
N SER A 148 7.95 -14.22 3.90
CA SER A 148 8.63 -14.27 5.20
C SER A 148 8.76 -12.86 5.78
N CYS A 149 8.40 -12.71 7.05
CA CYS A 149 8.68 -11.52 7.83
C CYS A 149 10.05 -11.67 8.50
N GLU A 150 10.92 -10.71 8.26
CA GLU A 150 12.23 -10.59 8.88
C GLU A 150 12.25 -9.36 9.78
N GLY A 151 12.85 -9.45 10.96
CA GLY A 151 12.92 -8.34 11.92
C GLY A 151 13.15 -8.78 13.34
N ASN A 152 13.35 -7.83 14.24
CA ASN A 152 13.79 -8.06 15.62
C ASN A 152 12.69 -8.59 16.58
N SER A 153 11.48 -8.81 16.11
CA SER A 153 10.36 -9.31 16.93
C SER A 153 9.91 -10.70 16.49
N THR A 154 9.59 -11.54 17.45
CA THR A 154 8.98 -12.87 17.21
C THR A 154 7.47 -12.83 16.95
N GLU A 155 6.85 -11.65 17.04
CA GLU A 155 5.39 -11.47 16.95
C GLU A 155 4.90 -11.01 15.59
N TRP A 156 5.75 -11.02 14.58
CA TRP A 156 5.39 -10.62 13.22
C TRP A 156 4.43 -11.62 12.58
N ARG A 157 3.40 -11.09 11.88
CA ARG A 157 2.41 -11.87 11.14
C ARG A 157 2.25 -11.34 9.75
N VAL A 158 2.19 -12.24 8.78
CA VAL A 158 1.85 -11.88 7.40
C VAL A 158 0.36 -11.60 7.30
N ARG A 159 0.01 -10.40 6.86
CA ARG A 159 -1.36 -9.96 6.58
C ARG A 159 -1.59 -9.93 5.09
N ARG A 160 -2.85 -10.08 4.70
CA ARG A 160 -3.29 -10.09 3.31
C ARG A 160 -4.51 -9.20 3.14
N PHE A 161 -4.51 -8.35 2.11
CA PHE A 161 -5.66 -7.57 1.68
C PHE A 161 -5.91 -7.84 0.19
N PRO A 162 -6.88 -8.70 -0.17
CA PRO A 162 -7.21 -8.99 -1.56
C PRO A 162 -8.00 -7.84 -2.17
N GLU A 163 -7.88 -7.64 -3.46
CA GLU A 163 -8.66 -6.66 -4.21
C GLU A 163 -10.17 -6.92 -4.03
N GLY A 164 -10.91 -5.88 -3.62
CA GLY A 164 -12.36 -5.96 -3.35
C GLY A 164 -12.75 -6.84 -2.16
N GLY A 165 -11.78 -7.34 -1.39
CA GLY A 165 -11.99 -8.26 -0.29
C GLY A 165 -11.88 -7.63 1.09
N PHE A 166 -11.89 -8.50 2.11
CA PHE A 166 -11.68 -8.13 3.50
C PHE A 166 -10.27 -8.45 3.93
N LEU A 167 -9.77 -7.67 4.90
CA LEU A 167 -8.52 -7.98 5.57
C LEU A 167 -8.54 -9.41 6.13
N SER A 168 -7.49 -10.14 5.83
CA SER A 168 -7.30 -11.50 6.33
C SER A 168 -5.85 -11.72 6.75
N SER A 169 -5.65 -12.73 7.57
CA SER A 169 -4.32 -13.27 7.80
C SER A 169 -4.01 -14.30 6.72
N CYS A 170 -2.75 -14.55 6.49
CA CYS A 170 -2.33 -15.60 5.60
C CYS A 170 -2.82 -16.96 6.12
N SER A 171 -3.49 -17.74 5.27
CA SER A 171 -4.24 -18.93 5.69
C SER A 171 -3.40 -20.20 5.87
N HIS A 172 -2.17 -20.23 5.38
CA HIS A 172 -1.28 -21.39 5.51
C HIS A 172 -0.07 -21.02 6.37
N TRP A 173 -0.20 -21.32 7.67
CA TRP A 173 0.80 -21.02 8.68
C TRP A 173 1.86 -22.13 8.72
N THR A 174 3.11 -21.75 8.65
CA THR A 174 4.17 -22.50 9.29
C THR A 174 4.17 -22.18 10.79
N THR A 175 4.69 -23.04 11.61
CA THR A 175 4.65 -22.97 13.09
C THR A 175 5.21 -21.69 13.71
N SER A 176 5.81 -20.77 12.95
CA SER A 176 6.45 -19.54 13.45
C SER A 176 5.66 -18.25 13.21
N GLY A 177 4.48 -18.28 12.59
CA GLY A 177 3.67 -17.06 12.37
C GLY A 177 4.28 -16.00 11.44
N SER A 178 5.60 -15.96 11.32
CA SER A 178 6.37 -15.02 10.49
C SER A 178 6.55 -15.48 9.04
N ARG A 179 6.11 -16.68 8.70
CA ARG A 179 6.18 -17.23 7.34
C ARG A 179 4.81 -17.65 6.84
N CYS A 180 4.59 -17.45 5.55
CA CYS A 180 3.35 -17.81 4.88
C CYS A 180 3.64 -18.42 3.51
N GLY A 181 3.10 -19.61 3.26
CA GLY A 181 3.03 -20.18 1.92
C GLY A 181 1.69 -19.87 1.28
N ILE A 182 1.69 -19.31 0.08
CA ILE A 182 0.48 -19.08 -0.70
C ILE A 182 0.47 -20.09 -1.84
N TYR A 183 -0.62 -20.84 -1.93
CA TYR A 183 -0.93 -21.60 -3.12
C TYR A 183 -1.94 -20.83 -3.96
N THR A 184 -1.54 -20.41 -5.12
CA THR A 184 -2.30 -19.52 -6.00
C THR A 184 -3.34 -20.29 -6.79
N SER A 185 -4.50 -20.60 -6.18
CA SER A 185 -5.55 -21.40 -6.83
C SER A 185 -6.41 -20.63 -7.83
N GLN A 186 -6.50 -19.31 -7.66
CA GLN A 186 -7.34 -18.42 -8.48
C GLN A 186 -6.55 -17.18 -8.89
N SER A 187 -6.89 -16.63 -10.06
CA SER A 187 -6.38 -15.31 -10.49
C SER A 187 -6.91 -14.21 -9.60
N GLY A 188 -6.11 -13.16 -9.40
CA GLY A 188 -6.45 -12.01 -8.60
C GLY A 188 -5.23 -11.29 -8.07
N SER A 189 -5.45 -10.18 -7.39
CA SER A 189 -4.42 -9.35 -6.78
C SER A 189 -4.63 -9.26 -5.28
N ALA A 190 -3.55 -9.23 -4.53
CA ALA A 190 -3.58 -8.96 -3.10
C ALA A 190 -2.30 -8.28 -2.63
N VAL A 191 -2.44 -7.38 -1.67
CA VAL A 191 -1.33 -6.74 -0.99
C VAL A 191 -1.02 -7.50 0.28
N PHE A 192 0.27 -7.70 0.53
CA PHE A 192 0.79 -8.41 1.70
C PHE A 192 1.75 -7.51 2.46
N TRP A 193 1.75 -7.60 3.78
CA TRP A 193 2.71 -6.95 4.68
C TRP A 193 2.88 -7.74 5.96
N CYS A 194 3.90 -7.40 6.72
CA CYS A 194 4.09 -7.89 8.08
C CYS A 194 3.53 -6.88 9.07
N GLU A 195 2.83 -7.37 10.07
CA GLU A 195 2.23 -6.57 11.13
C GLU A 195 2.58 -7.20 12.48
N SER A 196 3.06 -6.38 13.42
CA SER A 196 3.32 -6.81 14.80
C SER A 196 2.13 -6.51 15.71
N GLY A 197 2.03 -7.22 16.83
CA GLY A 197 1.05 -6.92 17.87
C GLY A 197 1.21 -5.53 18.51
N SER A 198 2.39 -4.91 18.38
CA SER A 198 2.69 -3.56 18.86
C SER A 198 2.33 -2.45 17.86
N GLY A 199 1.77 -2.78 16.70
CA GLY A 199 1.33 -1.80 15.70
C GLY A 199 2.39 -1.35 14.71
N HIS A 200 3.50 -2.09 14.56
CA HIS A 200 4.48 -1.83 13.52
C HIS A 200 4.12 -2.57 12.23
N PHE A 201 4.42 -1.92 11.09
CA PHE A 201 4.18 -2.44 9.75
C PHE A 201 5.50 -2.52 8.98
N SER A 202 5.70 -3.60 8.21
CA SER A 202 6.81 -3.69 7.25
C SER A 202 6.48 -2.94 5.95
N ASN A 203 7.43 -2.98 5.01
CA ASN A 203 7.11 -2.75 3.60
C ASN A 203 5.95 -3.66 3.18
N SER A 204 5.19 -3.19 2.21
CA SER A 204 4.11 -3.96 1.57
C SER A 204 4.49 -4.35 0.16
N VAL A 205 3.95 -5.47 -0.30
CA VAL A 205 4.15 -5.98 -1.65
C VAL A 205 2.80 -6.34 -2.27
N ASN A 206 2.62 -5.98 -3.53
CA ASN A 206 1.46 -6.43 -4.31
C ASN A 206 1.84 -7.69 -5.09
N ILE A 207 1.11 -8.77 -4.89
CA ILE A 207 1.27 -10.02 -5.64
C ILE A 207 0.04 -10.22 -6.49
N THR A 208 0.25 -10.44 -7.79
CA THR A 208 -0.79 -10.70 -8.77
C THR A 208 -0.68 -12.12 -9.30
N VAL A 209 -1.80 -12.79 -9.38
CA VAL A 209 -1.90 -14.16 -9.90
C VAL A 209 -2.69 -14.14 -11.19
N HIS A 210 -2.13 -14.72 -12.23
CA HIS A 210 -2.71 -14.72 -13.56
C HIS A 210 -2.94 -16.14 -14.09
N ASP A 211 -4.07 -16.34 -14.74
CA ASP A 211 -4.31 -17.49 -15.61
C ASP A 211 -3.98 -17.11 -17.06
N ALA A 212 -2.72 -16.75 -17.29
CA ALA A 212 -2.18 -16.30 -18.56
C ALA A 212 -1.16 -17.32 -19.11
N GLY A 213 -0.81 -17.21 -20.39
CA GLY A 213 0.24 -18.03 -21.00
C GLY A 213 1.64 -17.52 -20.74
N LEU A 214 1.78 -16.22 -20.41
CA LEU A 214 3.01 -15.48 -20.23
C LEU A 214 2.89 -14.50 -19.08
N ILE A 215 3.92 -14.37 -18.25
CA ILE A 215 4.03 -13.36 -17.19
C ILE A 215 5.36 -12.64 -17.25
N LEU A 216 5.39 -11.40 -16.75
CA LEU A 216 6.59 -10.62 -16.55
C LEU A 216 7.19 -10.92 -15.16
N MET A 217 8.46 -11.24 -15.14
CA MET A 217 9.26 -11.38 -13.94
C MET A 217 9.87 -10.02 -13.61
N SER A 218 9.30 -9.32 -12.64
CA SER A 218 9.74 -8.00 -12.15
C SER A 218 9.84 -8.00 -10.63
N PRO A 219 10.80 -7.26 -10.02
CA PRO A 219 10.99 -7.28 -8.57
C PRO A 219 9.75 -6.77 -7.83
N VAL A 220 9.48 -7.32 -6.65
CA VAL A 220 8.36 -6.90 -5.79
C VAL A 220 8.65 -5.59 -5.06
N ARG A 221 9.92 -5.22 -4.89
CA ARG A 221 10.38 -4.03 -4.19
C ARG A 221 10.79 -2.95 -5.16
N PRO A 222 10.69 -1.66 -4.78
CA PRO A 222 11.28 -0.58 -5.54
C PRO A 222 12.77 -0.80 -5.78
N VAL A 223 13.23 -0.50 -6.98
CA VAL A 223 14.65 -0.55 -7.33
C VAL A 223 15.31 0.77 -6.95
N THR A 224 16.44 0.71 -6.26
CA THR A 224 17.19 1.93 -5.92
C THR A 224 17.87 2.52 -7.15
N GLU A 225 17.81 3.85 -7.32
CA GLU A 225 18.54 4.55 -8.38
C GLU A 225 20.02 4.19 -8.38
N GLY A 226 20.59 4.08 -9.56
CA GLY A 226 21.98 3.68 -9.76
C GLY A 226 22.21 2.16 -9.77
N LEU A 227 21.32 1.37 -9.19
CA LEU A 227 21.43 -0.10 -9.26
C LEU A 227 20.96 -0.62 -10.61
N SER A 228 21.27 -1.89 -10.89
CA SER A 228 20.79 -2.58 -12.08
C SER A 228 19.63 -3.50 -11.76
N VAL A 229 18.71 -3.65 -12.72
CA VAL A 229 17.60 -4.59 -12.66
C VAL A 229 17.50 -5.40 -13.95
N SER A 230 17.12 -6.67 -13.82
CA SER A 230 16.85 -7.56 -14.96
C SER A 230 15.37 -7.95 -14.95
N LEU A 231 14.69 -7.69 -16.06
CA LEU A 231 13.31 -8.13 -16.29
C LEU A 231 13.34 -9.30 -17.27
N SER A 232 12.54 -10.33 -17.04
CA SER A 232 12.42 -11.48 -17.93
C SER A 232 10.98 -11.95 -18.02
N CYS A 233 10.68 -12.82 -18.99
CA CYS A 233 9.34 -13.35 -19.16
C CYS A 233 9.34 -14.86 -19.01
N LYS A 234 8.33 -15.35 -18.26
CA LYS A 234 8.16 -16.77 -17.97
C LYS A 234 6.89 -17.28 -18.64
N LEU A 235 7.01 -18.41 -19.33
CA LEU A 235 5.87 -19.13 -19.90
C LEU A 235 5.17 -19.96 -18.82
N LYS A 236 3.90 -20.24 -19.01
CA LYS A 236 3.11 -21.13 -18.12
C LYS A 236 3.70 -22.55 -18.04
N THR A 237 4.50 -22.97 -19.04
CA THR A 237 5.27 -24.22 -19.00
C THR A 237 6.40 -24.22 -17.96
N GLY A 238 6.68 -23.09 -17.31
CA GLY A 238 7.77 -22.90 -16.36
C GLY A 238 9.09 -22.47 -16.98
N GLN A 239 9.18 -22.46 -18.30
CA GLN A 239 10.40 -22.02 -19.01
C GLN A 239 10.45 -20.51 -19.16
N LYS A 240 11.65 -19.91 -19.13
CA LYS A 240 11.85 -18.54 -19.56
C LYS A 240 11.60 -18.44 -21.07
N ALA A 241 10.84 -17.43 -21.46
CA ALA A 241 10.64 -17.14 -22.88
C ALA A 241 11.94 -16.58 -23.47
N SER A 242 12.32 -17.07 -24.63
CA SER A 242 13.45 -16.56 -25.41
C SER A 242 12.94 -15.64 -26.51
N SER A 243 13.72 -14.63 -26.88
CA SER A 243 13.36 -13.72 -27.98
C SER A 243 12.05 -12.96 -27.76
N VAL A 244 11.94 -12.29 -26.62
CA VAL A 244 10.78 -11.46 -26.23
C VAL A 244 11.02 -10.00 -26.55
N PHE A 245 9.92 -9.28 -26.83
CA PHE A 245 9.92 -7.83 -26.93
C PHE A 245 9.41 -7.23 -25.62
N PHE A 246 10.07 -6.17 -25.14
CA PHE A 246 9.70 -5.48 -23.91
C PHE A 246 9.11 -4.11 -24.21
N TYR A 247 8.08 -3.75 -23.46
CA TYR A 247 7.40 -2.46 -23.54
C TYR A 247 7.50 -1.75 -22.18
N HIS A 248 7.67 -0.45 -22.21
CA HIS A 248 7.60 0.46 -21.08
C HIS A 248 6.57 1.54 -21.38
N ASN A 249 5.57 1.70 -20.52
CA ASN A 249 4.45 2.63 -20.72
C ASN A 249 3.85 2.53 -22.14
N GLU A 250 3.54 1.30 -22.57
CA GLU A 250 3.01 0.96 -23.91
C GLU A 250 3.98 1.21 -25.09
N GLN A 251 5.16 1.74 -24.84
CA GLN A 251 6.16 1.96 -25.90
C GLN A 251 7.14 0.80 -25.96
N LEU A 252 7.42 0.31 -27.17
CA LEU A 252 8.44 -0.70 -27.41
C LEU A 252 9.81 -0.12 -27.04
N ILE A 253 10.49 -0.72 -26.05
CA ILE A 253 11.78 -0.23 -25.58
C ILE A 253 12.86 -0.46 -26.62
N GLN A 254 12.79 -1.59 -27.33
CA GLN A 254 13.76 -1.99 -28.33
C GLN A 254 13.10 -2.74 -29.48
N ASN A 255 13.69 -2.60 -30.65
CA ASN A 255 13.20 -3.20 -31.89
C ASN A 255 13.81 -4.58 -32.17
N ASP A 256 14.58 -5.15 -31.22
CA ASP A 256 15.14 -6.48 -31.27
C ASP A 256 14.58 -7.35 -30.13
N SER A 257 14.42 -8.62 -30.39
CA SER A 257 13.96 -9.60 -29.39
C SER A 257 15.10 -10.02 -28.47
N ARG A 258 14.81 -10.17 -27.17
CA ARG A 258 15.79 -10.52 -26.12
C ARG A 258 15.30 -11.64 -25.22
N VAL A 259 16.21 -12.23 -24.47
CA VAL A 259 15.89 -13.17 -23.39
C VAL A 259 15.52 -12.41 -22.12
N GLU A 260 16.22 -11.30 -21.85
CA GLU A 260 16.07 -10.45 -20.67
C GLU A 260 16.29 -8.99 -21.05
N LEU A 261 15.59 -8.10 -20.38
CA LEU A 261 15.83 -6.67 -20.41
C LEU A 261 16.68 -6.30 -19.20
N ASN A 262 17.93 -5.91 -19.45
CA ASN A 262 18.83 -5.43 -18.41
C ASN A 262 18.89 -3.92 -18.44
N ILE A 263 18.49 -3.28 -17.34
CA ILE A 263 18.57 -1.83 -17.13
C ILE A 263 19.71 -1.60 -16.14
N SER A 264 20.82 -1.10 -16.63
CA SER A 264 21.96 -0.70 -15.80
C SER A 264 21.76 0.74 -15.34
N ALA A 265 22.12 1.06 -14.10
CA ALA A 265 21.96 2.37 -13.49
C ALA A 265 20.50 2.90 -13.64
N VAL A 266 19.57 2.22 -12.96
CA VAL A 266 18.16 2.60 -12.93
C VAL A 266 18.03 4.05 -12.45
N SER A 267 17.15 4.81 -13.07
CA SER A 267 16.79 6.19 -12.68
C SER A 267 15.28 6.33 -12.62
N LYS A 268 14.80 7.43 -12.05
CA LYS A 268 13.35 7.71 -11.94
C LYS A 268 12.61 7.65 -13.29
N SER A 269 13.28 7.91 -14.39
CA SER A 269 12.69 7.78 -15.74
C SER A 269 12.38 6.35 -16.15
N HIS A 270 12.93 5.35 -15.45
CA HIS A 270 12.64 3.93 -15.67
C HIS A 270 11.44 3.45 -14.83
N GLU A 271 10.89 4.30 -13.97
CA GLU A 271 9.65 3.97 -13.27
C GLU A 271 8.48 3.90 -14.24
N GLY A 272 7.62 2.89 -14.10
CA GLY A 272 6.48 2.75 -14.98
C GLY A 272 5.97 1.33 -15.13
N PHE A 273 5.01 1.20 -16.06
CA PHE A 273 4.44 -0.10 -16.40
C PHE A 273 5.29 -0.81 -17.44
N TYR A 274 5.62 -2.08 -17.15
CA TYR A 274 6.33 -2.97 -18.06
C TYR A 274 5.45 -4.15 -18.44
N LYS A 275 5.58 -4.59 -19.68
CA LYS A 275 5.04 -5.85 -20.19
C LYS A 275 5.96 -6.46 -21.21
N CYS A 276 5.78 -7.72 -21.50
CA CYS A 276 6.49 -8.40 -22.57
C CYS A 276 5.52 -9.06 -23.57
N TRP A 277 6.02 -9.26 -24.77
CA TRP A 277 5.33 -9.94 -25.86
C TRP A 277 6.17 -11.09 -26.40
N TYR A 278 5.52 -12.24 -26.58
CA TYR A 278 6.15 -13.44 -27.10
C TYR A 278 5.18 -14.22 -27.97
N GLN A 279 5.51 -14.44 -29.24
CA GLN A 279 4.76 -15.28 -30.18
C GLN A 279 3.22 -15.02 -30.20
N GLY A 280 2.82 -13.76 -30.26
CA GLY A 280 1.42 -13.37 -30.30
C GLY A 280 0.72 -13.27 -28.94
N THR A 281 1.45 -13.50 -27.84
CA THR A 281 0.91 -13.40 -26.48
C THR A 281 1.59 -12.27 -25.71
N GLU A 282 0.79 -11.42 -25.05
CA GLU A 282 1.30 -10.38 -24.13
C GLU A 282 1.20 -10.87 -22.68
N SER A 283 2.18 -10.46 -21.86
CA SER A 283 2.05 -10.56 -20.42
C SER A 283 1.12 -9.49 -19.86
N PRO A 284 0.50 -9.69 -18.70
CA PRO A 284 -0.06 -8.59 -17.92
C PRO A 284 0.99 -7.53 -17.63
N GLN A 285 0.56 -6.28 -17.43
CA GLN A 285 1.44 -5.19 -17.03
C GLN A 285 1.87 -5.34 -15.57
N SER A 286 3.10 -4.93 -15.27
CA SER A 286 3.63 -4.82 -13.91
C SER A 286 4.25 -3.45 -13.71
N TRP A 287 3.93 -2.81 -12.58
CA TRP A 287 4.55 -1.54 -12.19
C TRP A 287 5.92 -1.82 -11.57
N MET A 288 6.95 -1.17 -12.07
CA MET A 288 8.27 -1.13 -11.45
C MET A 288 8.48 0.25 -10.83
N ALA A 289 8.59 0.29 -9.50
CA ALA A 289 8.89 1.50 -8.76
C ALA A 289 10.40 1.72 -8.64
N VAL A 290 10.79 2.99 -8.54
CA VAL A 290 12.19 3.41 -8.39
C VAL A 290 12.32 4.35 -7.20
N ASN A 291 13.19 4.01 -6.24
CA ASN A 291 13.53 4.87 -5.11
C ASN A 291 14.74 5.74 -5.43
N GLY A 292 14.70 7.03 -5.06
CA GLY A 292 15.79 7.96 -5.28
C GLY A 292 16.99 7.73 -4.35
N GLU A 293 18.19 8.18 -4.77
CA GLU A 293 19.41 8.13 -3.96
C GLU A 293 19.35 8.92 -2.63
N ALA A 294 18.37 9.81 -2.45
CA ALA A 294 18.29 10.69 -1.29
C ALA A 294 18.17 9.93 0.03
N GLU A 295 17.50 8.77 0.02
CA GLU A 295 17.29 7.96 1.23
C GLU A 295 18.55 7.25 1.70
N MET A 296 19.43 6.83 0.77
CA MET A 296 20.72 6.24 1.15
C MET A 296 21.70 7.28 1.72
N ARG A 297 21.61 8.54 1.27
CA ARG A 297 22.47 9.62 1.79
C ARG A 297 22.12 9.97 3.23
N GLU A 298 20.86 9.96 3.62
CA GLU A 298 20.48 10.20 5.02
C GLU A 298 20.92 9.06 5.94
N ALA A 299 20.79 7.81 5.52
CA ALA A 299 21.27 6.66 6.30
C ALA A 299 22.80 6.67 6.45
N VAL A 300 23.54 6.99 5.39
CA VAL A 300 25.00 7.16 5.44
C VAL A 300 25.39 8.38 6.26
N PHE A 301 24.63 9.48 6.18
CA PHE A 301 24.87 10.69 6.99
C PHE A 301 24.58 10.44 8.48
N LEU A 302 23.53 9.67 8.80
CA LEU A 302 23.22 9.28 10.17
C LEU A 302 24.29 8.31 10.74
N CYS A 303 24.73 7.33 9.98
CA CYS A 303 25.85 6.45 10.37
C CYS A 303 27.14 7.27 10.57
N TYR A 304 27.41 8.23 9.70
CA TYR A 304 28.55 9.14 9.83
C TYR A 304 28.46 9.99 11.11
N PHE A 305 27.29 10.56 11.41
CA PHE A 305 27.07 11.37 12.64
C PHE A 305 27.13 10.54 13.92
N ILE A 306 26.56 9.34 13.91
CA ILE A 306 26.62 8.42 15.06
C ILE A 306 28.06 7.96 15.32
N PHE A 307 28.83 7.68 14.27
CA PHE A 307 30.24 7.27 14.40
C PHE A 307 31.10 8.38 15.00
N TYR A 308 30.91 9.63 14.58
CA TYR A 308 31.63 10.79 15.14
C TYR A 308 31.21 11.11 16.57
N SER A 309 29.93 10.93 16.91
CA SER A 309 29.44 11.21 18.26
C SER A 309 29.83 10.14 19.28
N VAL A 310 30.02 8.89 18.86
CA VAL A 310 30.30 7.74 19.75
C VAL A 310 31.81 7.49 19.88
N VAL A 311 32.60 7.71 18.81
CA VAL A 311 34.03 7.33 18.77
C VAL A 311 34.97 8.50 18.96
N GLY A 312 34.51 9.76 18.85
CA GLY A 312 35.29 10.96 19.18
C GLY A 312 36.52 11.20 18.30
N ILE A 313 36.53 10.73 17.04
CA ILE A 313 37.65 10.83 16.11
C ILE A 313 37.57 12.13 15.30
N SER A 314 38.71 12.83 15.16
CA SER A 314 38.83 14.10 14.45
C SER A 314 38.76 13.96 12.94
N HIS A 315 38.18 14.97 12.29
CA HIS A 315 37.89 15.07 10.83
C HIS A 315 39.05 14.78 9.84
N LYS A 316 40.28 14.68 10.33
CA LYS A 316 41.49 14.51 9.49
C LYS A 316 41.84 13.04 9.17
N GLU A 317 41.26 12.07 9.87
CA GLU A 317 41.62 10.65 9.74
C GLU A 317 40.54 9.82 8.99
N ALA A 318 39.52 10.49 8.43
CA ALA A 318 38.29 9.82 7.98
C ALA A 318 38.31 9.26 6.57
N ASP A 319 39.26 9.67 5.72
CA ASP A 319 39.12 9.39 4.26
C ASP A 319 39.41 7.95 3.84
N GLU A 320 40.15 7.18 4.64
CA GLU A 320 40.46 5.78 4.31
C GLU A 320 39.57 4.73 5.01
N ARG A 321 38.75 5.13 6.01
CA ARG A 321 37.95 4.18 6.81
C ARG A 321 36.45 4.19 6.50
N VAL A 322 35.98 5.10 5.68
CA VAL A 322 34.57 5.19 5.26
C VAL A 322 34.12 3.95 4.48
N VAL A 323 35.03 3.28 3.80
CA VAL A 323 34.74 2.04 3.02
C VAL A 323 34.38 0.86 3.92
N PHE A 324 34.84 0.84 5.18
CA PHE A 324 34.59 -0.27 6.09
C PHE A 324 33.24 -0.16 6.85
N CYS A 325 32.62 1.00 6.93
CA CYS A 325 31.35 1.14 7.63
C CYS A 325 30.14 0.64 6.79
N VAL A 326 30.26 0.64 5.47
CA VAL A 326 29.22 0.12 4.55
C VAL A 326 29.15 -1.41 4.58
N ILE A 327 30.25 -2.07 4.94
CA ILE A 327 30.32 -3.54 4.99
C ILE A 327 29.92 -4.10 6.37
N GLY A 328 29.92 -3.28 7.42
CA GLY A 328 29.60 -3.68 8.79
C GLY A 328 28.10 -3.64 9.15
N CYS A 329 27.24 -3.13 8.29
CA CYS A 329 25.77 -3.15 8.48
C CYS A 329 25.10 -4.39 7.88
N GLU A 330 25.84 -5.36 7.36
CA GLU A 330 25.32 -6.63 6.85
C GLU A 330 25.40 -7.79 7.87
N HIS A 331 25.39 -7.48 9.18
CA HIS A 331 25.27 -8.55 10.19
C HIS A 331 24.33 -8.16 11.29
#